data_aa4b16fdea91b4e96e1a62b9b358e33f
#
_entry.id   aa4b16fdea91b4e96e1a62b9b358e33f
#
_cell.length_a   1.000
_cell.length_b   1.000
_cell.length_c   1.000
_cell.angle_alpha   90.00
_cell.angle_beta   90.00
_cell.angle_gamma   90.00
#
_symmetry.space_group_name_H-M   'P 1'
#
loop_
_entity.id
_entity.type
_entity.pdbx_description
1 polymer ?
#
loop_
_entity_poly.entity_id
_entity_poly.type
_entity_poly.pdbx_seq_one_letter_code
_entity_poly.pdbx_strand_id
1 'polypeptide(L)'
;KQLDKSYSLGSKVERYDPVFYGGEPIWVTASKQGIRTASFYWVGSDVAIKGIQPDYWKPYDQSVPFIARIDTIIKWLSLPVNKRPRLVMAYYHEPDEAGHDYGPDDARTLKVVHETDSMVGILYRRLQQLPDAADINFIVVSDHGMGAISSERNIVLRDFIPETWPIRIEGGNPNFNIYADKPWADSA
;
A
#
# COMPACT_ATOMS: atom_id res chain seq x y z
N LYS A 1 -14.07 5.09 -19.87
CA LYS A 1 -14.73 3.83 -20.32
C LYS A 1 -15.23 3.16 -19.06
N GLN A 2 -16.55 3.03 -18.92
CA GLN A 2 -17.17 2.37 -17.78
C GLN A 2 -16.77 0.89 -17.84
N LEU A 3 -16.14 0.39 -16.78
CA LEU A 3 -15.81 -1.03 -16.66
C LEU A 3 -17.02 -1.73 -16.05
N ASP A 4 -17.45 -2.80 -16.67
CA ASP A 4 -18.49 -3.71 -16.14
C ASP A 4 -17.90 -4.65 -15.06
N LYS A 5 -16.98 -4.10 -14.25
CA LYS A 5 -16.24 -4.82 -13.20
C LYS A 5 -16.12 -3.93 -11.98
N SER A 6 -16.24 -4.50 -10.81
CA SER A 6 -15.95 -3.83 -9.53
C SER A 6 -14.64 -4.35 -8.94
N TYR A 7 -13.91 -3.47 -8.26
CA TYR A 7 -12.69 -3.84 -7.54
C TYR A 7 -13.01 -4.18 -6.09
N SER A 8 -12.41 -5.25 -5.60
CA SER A 8 -12.43 -5.60 -4.18
C SER A 8 -11.07 -6.11 -3.73
N LEU A 9 -10.53 -5.54 -2.65
CA LEU A 9 -9.28 -6.02 -2.02
C LEU A 9 -9.39 -7.47 -1.54
N GLY A 10 -10.57 -7.90 -1.10
CA GLY A 10 -10.84 -9.26 -0.65
C GLY A 10 -10.91 -10.29 -1.77
N SER A 11 -11.14 -9.86 -3.01
CA SER A 11 -11.20 -10.75 -4.17
C SER A 11 -9.82 -11.01 -4.74
N LYS A 12 -9.43 -12.28 -4.77
CA LYS A 12 -8.16 -12.69 -5.39
C LYS A 12 -8.16 -12.55 -6.91
N VAL A 13 -9.32 -12.41 -7.55
CA VAL A 13 -9.45 -12.26 -9.00
C VAL A 13 -9.26 -10.78 -9.36
N GLU A 14 -10.09 -9.90 -8.79
CA GLU A 14 -10.08 -8.48 -9.14
C GLU A 14 -8.79 -7.79 -8.66
N ARG A 15 -8.27 -8.16 -7.49
CA ARG A 15 -7.02 -7.60 -6.97
C ARG A 15 -5.83 -7.81 -7.92
N TYR A 16 -5.82 -8.90 -8.68
CA TYR A 16 -4.75 -9.21 -9.63
C TYR A 16 -5.09 -8.83 -11.08
N ASP A 17 -6.26 -8.26 -11.35
CA ASP A 17 -6.62 -7.79 -12.69
C ASP A 17 -5.96 -6.42 -12.98
N PRO A 18 -4.99 -6.34 -13.91
CA PRO A 18 -4.27 -5.10 -14.20
C PRO A 18 -5.18 -3.98 -14.75
N VAL A 19 -6.40 -4.28 -15.15
CA VAL A 19 -7.37 -3.28 -15.65
C VAL A 19 -7.72 -2.21 -14.61
N PHE A 20 -7.62 -2.55 -13.32
CA PHE A 20 -7.90 -1.62 -12.23
C PHE A 20 -6.73 -0.67 -11.90
N TYR A 21 -5.56 -0.89 -12.49
CA TYR A 21 -4.36 -0.11 -12.23
C TYR A 21 -4.08 0.85 -13.39
N GLY A 22 -4.72 2.02 -13.37
CA GLY A 22 -4.68 2.98 -14.48
C GLY A 22 -3.39 3.77 -14.61
N GLY A 23 -2.65 3.96 -13.52
CA GLY A 23 -1.41 4.72 -13.47
C GLY A 23 -0.19 3.95 -13.99
N GLU A 24 0.97 4.60 -13.93
CA GLU A 24 2.27 3.95 -14.14
C GLU A 24 3.05 3.97 -12.82
N PRO A 25 3.20 2.82 -12.13
CA PRO A 25 3.94 2.76 -10.89
C PRO A 25 5.44 3.01 -11.09
N ILE A 26 6.12 3.47 -10.04
CA ILE A 26 7.53 3.83 -10.09
C ILE A 26 8.44 2.68 -10.54
N TRP A 27 8.13 1.43 -10.20
CA TRP A 27 8.91 0.27 -10.65
C TRP A 27 8.76 0.03 -12.15
N VAL A 28 7.59 0.33 -12.73
CA VAL A 28 7.38 0.24 -14.18
C VAL A 28 8.22 1.29 -14.89
N THR A 29 8.19 2.53 -14.41
CA THR A 29 9.02 3.62 -14.94
C THR A 29 10.50 3.30 -14.83
N ALA A 30 10.95 2.80 -13.68
CA ALA A 30 12.34 2.40 -13.46
C ALA A 30 12.76 1.25 -14.41
N SER A 31 11.93 0.21 -14.52
CA SER A 31 12.21 -0.93 -15.41
C SER A 31 12.30 -0.51 -16.88
N LYS A 32 11.45 0.40 -17.35
CA LYS A 32 11.53 0.97 -18.70
C LYS A 32 12.84 1.73 -18.97
N GLN A 33 13.48 2.22 -17.93
CA GLN A 33 14.78 2.88 -17.98
C GLN A 33 15.96 1.91 -17.77
N GLY A 34 15.70 0.60 -17.77
CA GLY A 34 16.72 -0.42 -17.55
C GLY A 34 17.19 -0.56 -16.12
N ILE A 35 16.44 0.01 -15.15
CA ILE A 35 16.75 -0.10 -13.74
C ILE A 35 16.08 -1.37 -13.19
N ARG A 36 16.88 -2.28 -12.63
CA ARG A 36 16.40 -3.47 -11.95
C ARG A 36 15.69 -3.09 -10.65
N THR A 37 14.52 -3.67 -10.43
CA THR A 37 13.65 -3.30 -9.34
C THR A 37 13.33 -4.49 -8.43
N ALA A 38 13.07 -4.21 -7.15
CA ALA A 38 12.60 -5.20 -6.20
C ALA A 38 11.43 -4.64 -5.37
N SER A 39 10.51 -5.52 -5.00
CA SER A 39 9.40 -5.16 -4.11
C SER A 39 9.15 -6.23 -3.08
N PHE A 40 9.12 -5.80 -1.82
CA PHE A 40 8.60 -6.61 -0.73
C PHE A 40 7.25 -6.02 -0.30
N TYR A 41 6.17 -6.48 -0.94
CA TYR A 41 4.77 -6.15 -0.63
C TYR A 41 4.32 -4.71 -0.95
N TRP A 42 5.09 -3.93 -1.71
CA TRP A 42 4.56 -2.64 -2.13
C TRP A 42 3.26 -2.82 -2.91
N VAL A 43 2.25 -2.01 -2.58
CA VAL A 43 0.89 -2.16 -3.08
C VAL A 43 0.87 -2.22 -4.61
N GLY A 44 0.21 -3.26 -5.15
CA GLY A 44 0.08 -3.51 -6.58
C GLY A 44 1.31 -4.12 -7.26
N SER A 45 2.44 -4.31 -6.55
CA SER A 45 3.66 -4.86 -7.17
C SER A 45 3.60 -6.35 -7.46
N ASP A 46 2.61 -7.05 -6.94
CA ASP A 46 2.28 -8.44 -7.26
C ASP A 46 1.40 -8.58 -8.52
N VAL A 47 1.09 -7.45 -9.19
CA VAL A 47 0.35 -7.38 -10.46
C VAL A 47 1.27 -6.91 -11.58
N ALA A 48 1.17 -7.54 -12.75
CA ALA A 48 1.90 -7.10 -13.95
C ALA A 48 1.28 -5.83 -14.55
N ILE A 49 1.39 -4.69 -13.85
CA ILE A 49 0.84 -3.42 -14.30
C ILE A 49 1.57 -2.98 -15.57
N LYS A 50 0.81 -2.70 -16.63
CA LYS A 50 1.35 -2.43 -17.98
C LYS A 50 2.28 -3.55 -18.49
N GLY A 51 2.06 -4.79 -18.04
CA GLY A 51 2.84 -5.95 -18.40
C GLY A 51 4.19 -6.07 -17.69
N ILE A 52 4.47 -5.24 -16.70
CA ILE A 52 5.77 -5.18 -16.00
C ILE A 52 5.56 -5.40 -14.50
N GLN A 53 6.27 -6.39 -13.95
CA GLN A 53 6.44 -6.60 -12.52
C GLN A 53 7.87 -6.24 -12.10
N PRO A 54 8.15 -5.98 -10.82
CA PRO A 54 9.53 -5.90 -10.32
C PRO A 54 10.32 -7.18 -10.64
N ASP A 55 11.63 -7.08 -10.89
CA ASP A 55 12.50 -8.25 -11.16
C ASP A 55 12.52 -9.23 -9.98
N TYR A 56 12.41 -8.70 -8.76
CA TYR A 56 12.26 -9.48 -7.54
C TYR A 56 11.01 -9.00 -6.79
N TRP A 57 10.11 -9.90 -6.51
CA TRP A 57 8.88 -9.58 -5.78
C TRP A 57 8.36 -10.78 -4.99
N LYS A 58 7.44 -10.52 -4.09
CA LYS A 58 6.75 -11.53 -3.30
C LYS A 58 5.24 -11.28 -3.35
N PRO A 59 4.42 -12.33 -3.48
CA PRO A 59 2.98 -12.20 -3.26
C PRO A 59 2.75 -11.82 -1.79
N TYR A 60 1.75 -10.97 -1.54
CA TYR A 60 1.47 -10.47 -0.20
C TYR A 60 1.08 -11.60 0.75
N ASP A 61 1.80 -11.67 1.86
CA ASP A 61 1.55 -12.58 2.97
C ASP A 61 1.90 -11.85 4.28
N GLN A 62 0.86 -11.46 5.02
CA GLN A 62 0.99 -10.69 6.27
C GLN A 62 1.72 -11.50 7.36
N SER A 63 1.63 -12.84 7.32
CA SER A 63 2.24 -13.71 8.32
C SER A 63 3.77 -13.72 8.31
N VAL A 64 4.39 -13.20 7.24
CA VAL A 64 5.85 -13.11 7.14
C VAL A 64 6.40 -12.05 8.10
N PRO A 65 7.20 -12.43 9.11
CA PRO A 65 7.73 -11.49 10.09
C PRO A 65 8.55 -10.36 9.45
N PHE A 66 8.50 -9.16 10.02
CA PHE A 66 9.23 -7.99 9.50
C PHE A 66 10.73 -8.24 9.39
N ILE A 67 11.32 -8.96 10.33
CA ILE A 67 12.75 -9.31 10.27
C ILE A 67 13.08 -10.17 9.03
N ALA A 68 12.21 -11.11 8.65
CA ALA A 68 12.41 -11.94 7.46
C ALA A 68 12.29 -11.11 6.16
N ARG A 69 11.45 -10.06 6.18
CA ARG A 69 11.38 -9.09 5.07
C ARG A 69 12.70 -8.33 4.93
N ILE A 70 13.24 -7.86 6.07
CA ILE A 70 14.56 -7.19 6.13
C ILE A 70 15.66 -8.12 5.61
N ASP A 71 15.70 -9.38 6.06
CA ASP A 71 16.68 -10.38 5.58
C ASP A 71 16.66 -10.53 4.06
N THR A 72 15.48 -10.55 3.50
CA THR A 72 15.30 -10.68 2.04
C THR A 72 15.78 -9.42 1.31
N ILE A 73 15.47 -8.23 1.82
CA ILE A 73 15.92 -6.95 1.25
C ILE A 73 17.44 -6.89 1.23
N ILE A 74 18.08 -7.21 2.36
CA ILE A 74 19.54 -7.24 2.46
C ILE A 74 20.15 -8.27 1.50
N LYS A 75 19.54 -9.46 1.39
CA LYS A 75 19.96 -10.48 0.42
C LYS A 75 19.91 -9.96 -1.03
N TRP A 76 18.84 -9.26 -1.41
CA TRP A 76 18.73 -8.67 -2.75
C TRP A 76 19.80 -7.61 -3.01
N LEU A 77 20.06 -6.75 -2.03
CA LEU A 77 21.08 -5.70 -2.13
C LEU A 77 22.51 -6.24 -2.06
N SER A 78 22.71 -7.47 -1.56
CA SER A 78 24.00 -8.16 -1.55
C SER A 78 24.30 -8.95 -2.82
N LEU A 79 23.39 -8.97 -3.79
CA LEU A 79 23.62 -9.63 -5.08
C LEU A 79 24.77 -8.96 -5.87
N PRO A 80 25.42 -9.69 -6.77
CA PRO A 80 26.38 -9.09 -7.72
C PRO A 80 25.77 -7.90 -8.46
N VAL A 81 26.57 -6.88 -8.78
CA VAL A 81 26.14 -5.59 -9.35
C VAL A 81 25.21 -5.78 -10.56
N ASN A 82 25.48 -6.75 -11.42
CA ASN A 82 24.66 -7.04 -12.60
C ASN A 82 23.32 -7.73 -12.31
N LYS A 83 23.08 -8.15 -11.06
CA LYS A 83 21.81 -8.77 -10.60
C LYS A 83 21.12 -7.97 -9.51
N ARG A 84 21.85 -7.06 -8.88
CA ARG A 84 21.35 -6.26 -7.76
C ARG A 84 20.27 -5.29 -8.20
N PRO A 85 19.12 -5.21 -7.50
CA PRO A 85 18.14 -4.15 -7.74
C PRO A 85 18.70 -2.79 -7.30
N ARG A 86 18.37 -1.75 -8.06
CA ARG A 86 18.73 -0.35 -7.75
C ARG A 86 17.57 0.46 -7.19
N LEU A 87 16.35 -0.05 -7.33
CA LEU A 87 15.16 0.44 -6.65
C LEU A 87 14.57 -0.72 -5.85
N VAL A 88 14.46 -0.53 -4.54
CA VAL A 88 13.82 -1.51 -3.64
C VAL A 88 12.70 -0.81 -2.90
N MET A 89 11.52 -1.38 -2.95
CA MET A 89 10.33 -0.91 -2.24
C MET A 89 9.95 -1.95 -1.20
N ALA A 90 9.60 -1.52 0.00
CA ALA A 90 9.15 -2.39 1.07
C ALA A 90 7.91 -1.80 1.74
N TYR A 91 6.97 -2.67 2.12
CA TYR A 91 5.75 -2.29 2.80
C TYR A 91 5.65 -2.98 4.16
N TYR A 92 5.26 -2.23 5.14
CA TYR A 92 4.93 -2.67 6.49
C TYR A 92 3.49 -2.25 6.79
N HIS A 93 2.65 -3.20 7.21
CA HIS A 93 1.24 -2.94 7.48
C HIS A 93 0.99 -2.30 8.84
N GLU A 94 1.96 -2.38 9.73
CA GLU A 94 1.91 -1.70 11.01
C GLU A 94 2.56 -0.30 10.94
N PRO A 95 2.08 0.66 11.73
CA PRO A 95 1.13 0.57 12.87
C PRO A 95 -0.36 0.74 12.51
N ASP A 96 -0.74 0.64 11.25
CA ASP A 96 -2.11 0.91 10.77
C ASP A 96 -3.14 -0.04 11.43
N GLU A 97 -2.86 -1.34 11.43
CA GLU A 97 -3.76 -2.35 12.00
C GLU A 97 -4.01 -2.09 13.51
N ALA A 98 -2.95 -1.85 14.26
CA ALA A 98 -3.08 -1.51 15.68
C ALA A 98 -3.87 -0.20 15.90
N GLY A 99 -3.67 0.80 15.04
CA GLY A 99 -4.40 2.05 15.09
C GLY A 99 -5.89 1.90 14.81
N HIS A 100 -6.27 1.02 13.89
CA HIS A 100 -7.68 0.68 13.63
C HIS A 100 -8.32 -0.09 14.78
N ASP A 101 -7.59 -1.02 15.41
CA ASP A 101 -8.12 -1.87 16.47
C ASP A 101 -8.27 -1.12 17.81
N TYR A 102 -7.32 -0.24 18.11
CA TYR A 102 -7.22 0.36 19.46
C TYR A 102 -7.35 1.88 19.47
N GLY A 103 -7.26 2.52 18.32
CA GLY A 103 -7.18 3.97 18.19
C GLY A 103 -5.75 4.51 18.24
N PRO A 104 -5.51 5.72 17.68
CA PRO A 104 -4.17 6.26 17.51
C PRO A 104 -3.45 6.60 18.83
N ASP A 105 -4.20 6.91 19.87
CA ASP A 105 -3.66 7.37 21.16
C ASP A 105 -3.52 6.24 22.20
N ASP A 106 -3.92 5.02 21.87
CA ASP A 106 -3.82 3.87 22.77
C ASP A 106 -2.38 3.41 22.99
N ALA A 107 -2.05 3.01 24.20
CA ALA A 107 -0.71 2.55 24.57
C ALA A 107 -0.26 1.33 23.74
N ARG A 108 -1.22 0.49 23.30
CA ARG A 108 -0.93 -0.67 22.42
C ARG A 108 -0.49 -0.22 21.05
N THR A 109 -1.14 0.80 20.47
CA THR A 109 -0.74 1.42 19.20
C THR A 109 0.63 2.06 19.33
N LEU A 110 0.90 2.82 20.39
CA LEU A 110 2.21 3.40 20.64
C LEU A 110 3.31 2.34 20.78
N LYS A 111 3.02 1.21 21.40
CA LYS A 111 3.95 0.08 21.47
C LYS A 111 4.30 -0.43 20.07
N VAL A 112 3.31 -0.62 19.21
CA VAL A 112 3.51 -1.11 17.84
C VAL A 112 4.28 -0.08 17.00
N VAL A 113 4.06 1.22 17.20
CA VAL A 113 4.89 2.29 16.59
C VAL A 113 6.34 2.13 16.96
N HIS A 114 6.67 1.93 18.24
CA HIS A 114 8.05 1.70 18.70
C HIS A 114 8.65 0.42 18.14
N GLU A 115 7.87 -0.65 18.02
CA GLU A 115 8.32 -1.91 17.43
C GLU A 115 8.64 -1.74 15.94
N THR A 116 7.78 -1.01 15.20
CA THR A 116 7.99 -0.71 13.78
C THR A 116 9.21 0.20 13.58
N ASP A 117 9.37 1.24 14.40
CA ASP A 117 10.57 2.09 14.40
C ASP A 117 11.85 1.27 14.64
N SER A 118 11.79 0.33 15.58
CA SER A 118 12.91 -0.57 15.85
C SER A 118 13.28 -1.42 14.63
N MET A 119 12.30 -1.91 13.87
CA MET A 119 12.53 -2.67 12.63
C MET A 119 13.13 -1.78 11.55
N VAL A 120 12.63 -0.54 11.38
CA VAL A 120 13.23 0.47 10.48
C VAL A 120 14.68 0.74 10.87
N GLY A 121 14.96 0.89 12.16
CA GLY A 121 16.30 1.07 12.68
C GLY A 121 17.22 -0.13 12.40
N ILE A 122 16.72 -1.37 12.50
CA ILE A 122 17.47 -2.59 12.14
C ILE A 122 17.80 -2.58 10.65
N LEU A 123 16.80 -2.32 9.79
CA LEU A 123 17.01 -2.22 8.34
C LEU A 123 18.09 -1.17 8.03
N TYR A 124 17.94 0.05 8.56
CA TYR A 124 18.91 1.12 8.34
C TYR A 124 20.35 0.73 8.75
N ARG A 125 20.53 0.18 9.95
CA ARG A 125 21.87 -0.28 10.40
C ARG A 125 22.46 -1.35 9.51
N ARG A 126 21.65 -2.28 9.00
CA ARG A 126 22.10 -3.34 8.09
C ARG A 126 22.44 -2.80 6.71
N LEU A 127 21.73 -1.78 6.22
CA LEU A 127 22.08 -1.08 4.98
C LEU A 127 23.45 -0.39 5.11
N GLN A 128 23.75 0.21 6.27
CA GLN A 128 25.06 0.84 6.53
C GLN A 128 26.25 -0.15 6.59
N GLN A 129 25.97 -1.44 6.70
CA GLN A 129 26.98 -2.49 6.68
C GLN A 129 27.27 -3.04 5.27
N LEU A 130 26.50 -2.63 4.27
CA LEU A 130 26.74 -3.04 2.88
C LEU A 130 27.97 -2.31 2.31
N PRO A 131 28.73 -2.95 1.40
CA PRO A 131 29.91 -2.33 0.80
C PRO A 131 29.64 -0.98 0.12
N ASP A 132 28.45 -0.85 -0.48
CA ASP A 132 28.04 0.36 -1.22
C ASP A 132 27.07 1.23 -0.40
N ALA A 133 27.16 1.19 0.91
CA ALA A 133 26.24 1.92 1.82
C ALA A 133 26.17 3.43 1.51
N ALA A 134 27.28 4.04 1.09
CA ALA A 134 27.32 5.46 0.74
C ALA A 134 26.45 5.82 -0.48
N ASP A 135 26.15 4.86 -1.34
CA ASP A 135 25.32 5.05 -2.55
C ASP A 135 23.83 4.77 -2.30
N ILE A 136 23.45 4.37 -1.08
CA ILE A 136 22.08 4.02 -0.74
C ILE A 136 21.34 5.25 -0.20
N ASN A 137 20.29 5.63 -0.93
CA ASN A 137 19.28 6.56 -0.43
C ASN A 137 18.20 5.77 0.29
N PHE A 138 18.04 5.99 1.58
CA PHE A 138 17.02 5.36 2.41
C PHE A 138 15.89 6.35 2.68
N ILE A 139 14.68 6.02 2.21
CA ILE A 139 13.51 6.89 2.29
C ILE A 139 12.40 6.14 3.03
N VAL A 140 11.84 6.75 4.07
CA VAL A 140 10.67 6.26 4.80
C VAL A 140 9.51 7.20 4.53
N VAL A 141 8.38 6.64 4.14
CA VAL A 141 7.16 7.39 3.85
C VAL A 141 5.97 6.73 4.54
N SER A 142 4.95 7.51 4.81
CA SER A 142 3.62 7.05 5.21
C SER A 142 2.65 7.29 4.05
N ASP A 143 1.69 6.42 3.85
CA ASP A 143 0.60 6.58 2.88
C ASP A 143 -0.49 7.53 3.44
N HIS A 144 -0.72 7.51 4.75
CA HIS A 144 -1.62 8.41 5.47
C HIS A 144 -1.25 8.50 6.95
N GLY A 145 -1.93 9.36 7.66
CA GLY A 145 -1.94 9.42 9.12
C GLY A 145 -3.18 8.73 9.69
N MET A 146 -3.36 8.82 11.00
CA MET A 146 -4.54 8.31 11.69
C MET A 146 -5.04 9.32 12.71
N GLY A 147 -6.33 9.58 12.67
CA GLY A 147 -7.02 10.50 13.60
C GLY A 147 -8.07 9.76 14.43
N ALA A 148 -8.28 10.22 15.67
CA ALA A 148 -9.36 9.70 16.49
C ALA A 148 -10.73 10.07 15.89
N ILE A 149 -11.62 9.10 15.80
CA ILE A 149 -13.02 9.29 15.41
C ILE A 149 -13.91 9.35 16.66
N SER A 150 -15.07 9.96 16.52
CA SER A 150 -16.06 10.07 17.60
C SER A 150 -17.43 9.69 17.08
N SER A 151 -18.16 8.89 17.86
CA SER A 151 -19.56 8.55 17.57
C SER A 151 -20.49 9.77 17.53
N GLU A 152 -20.11 10.86 18.19
CA GLU A 152 -20.87 12.12 18.18
C GLU A 152 -20.71 12.91 16.87
N ARG A 153 -19.73 12.58 16.06
CA ARG A 153 -19.42 13.26 14.79
C ARG A 153 -19.67 12.35 13.60
N ASN A 154 -20.73 11.57 13.63
CA ASN A 154 -21.14 10.71 12.55
C ASN A 154 -22.09 11.43 11.59
N ILE A 155 -21.86 11.26 10.29
CA ILE A 155 -22.79 11.60 9.23
C ILE A 155 -23.33 10.30 8.66
N VAL A 156 -24.62 10.08 8.84
CA VAL A 156 -25.32 8.92 8.28
C VAL A 156 -25.85 9.31 6.90
N LEU A 157 -25.22 8.85 5.84
CA LEU A 157 -25.57 9.25 4.46
C LEU A 157 -27.03 8.98 4.13
N ARG A 158 -27.63 7.93 4.68
CA ARG A 158 -29.06 7.60 4.48
C ARG A 158 -30.03 8.65 5.02
N ASP A 159 -29.59 9.49 5.96
CA ASP A 159 -30.43 10.58 6.48
C ASP A 159 -30.54 11.75 5.50
N PHE A 160 -29.63 11.84 4.55
CA PHE A 160 -29.52 12.91 3.54
C PHE A 160 -29.89 12.46 2.13
N ILE A 161 -29.75 11.17 1.85
CA ILE A 161 -29.95 10.60 0.52
C ILE A 161 -31.17 9.66 0.56
N PRO A 162 -32.30 10.04 -0.06
CA PRO A 162 -33.49 9.18 -0.10
C PRO A 162 -33.19 7.83 -0.77
N GLU A 163 -33.70 6.75 -0.19
CA GLU A 163 -33.55 5.39 -0.75
C GLU A 163 -34.17 5.24 -2.15
N THR A 164 -35.08 6.16 -2.51
CA THR A 164 -35.75 6.19 -3.82
C THR A 164 -34.86 6.74 -4.94
N TRP A 165 -33.71 7.34 -4.61
CA TRP A 165 -32.80 7.84 -5.63
C TRP A 165 -32.03 6.69 -6.26
N PRO A 166 -31.94 6.66 -7.62
CA PRO A 166 -31.21 5.61 -8.33
C PRO A 166 -29.70 5.88 -8.26
N ILE A 167 -29.15 5.78 -7.07
CA ILE A 167 -27.73 5.98 -6.80
C ILE A 167 -27.09 4.69 -6.28
N ARG A 168 -25.80 4.56 -6.53
CA ARG A 168 -24.97 3.52 -5.97
C ARG A 168 -23.88 4.16 -5.12
N ILE A 169 -23.76 3.72 -3.88
CA ILE A 169 -22.72 4.17 -2.95
C ILE A 169 -21.73 3.02 -2.80
N GLU A 170 -20.45 3.29 -3.07
CA GLU A 170 -19.36 2.34 -2.90
C GLU A 170 -18.23 2.96 -2.10
N GLY A 171 -17.55 2.14 -1.33
CA GLY A 171 -16.46 2.56 -0.46
C GLY A 171 -16.73 2.25 0.99
N GLY A 172 -15.95 2.84 1.84
CA GLY A 172 -16.04 2.71 3.29
C GLY A 172 -15.52 3.98 3.97
N ASN A 173 -15.87 4.15 5.24
CA ASN A 173 -15.38 5.26 6.02
C ASN A 173 -13.83 5.37 5.95
N PRO A 174 -13.25 6.55 5.66
CA PRO A 174 -13.90 7.85 5.49
C PRO A 174 -14.26 8.20 4.03
N ASN A 175 -14.03 7.34 3.05
CA ASN A 175 -14.17 7.67 1.64
C ASN A 175 -15.31 6.87 0.98
N PHE A 176 -16.29 7.59 0.46
CA PHE A 176 -17.38 7.02 -0.33
C PHE A 176 -17.42 7.62 -1.73
N ASN A 177 -17.67 6.77 -2.73
CA ASN A 177 -17.98 7.21 -4.08
C ASN A 177 -19.49 7.07 -4.30
N ILE A 178 -20.12 8.15 -4.73
CA ILE A 178 -21.53 8.17 -5.06
C ILE A 178 -21.66 8.19 -6.58
N TYR A 179 -22.33 7.22 -7.13
CA TYR A 179 -22.63 7.11 -8.57
C TYR A 179 -24.09 7.39 -8.78
N ALA A 180 -24.39 8.38 -9.61
CA ALA A 180 -25.73 8.75 -10.00
C ALA A 180 -25.83 8.88 -11.51
N ASP A 181 -26.95 8.45 -12.10
CA ASP A 181 -27.25 8.70 -13.50
C ASP A 181 -27.70 10.17 -13.69
N LYS A 182 -27.39 10.75 -14.87
CA LYS A 182 -28.05 11.99 -15.26
C LYS A 182 -29.57 11.74 -15.32
N PRO A 183 -30.43 12.49 -14.71
CA PRO A 183 -30.35 13.85 -14.19
C PRO A 183 -30.09 13.96 -12.67
N TRP A 184 -29.75 12.90 -11.98
CA TRP A 184 -29.62 12.87 -10.52
C TRP A 184 -28.25 13.35 -10.02
N ALA A 185 -27.27 13.45 -10.91
CA ALA A 185 -25.89 13.84 -10.56
C ALA A 185 -25.80 15.24 -9.95
N ASP A 186 -26.72 16.14 -10.29
CA ASP A 186 -26.75 17.52 -9.75
C ASP A 186 -27.51 17.62 -8.43
N SER A 187 -28.12 16.53 -7.98
CA SER A 187 -28.93 16.46 -6.75
C SER A 187 -28.27 15.61 -5.67
N ALA A 188 -27.24 14.86 -6.01
CA ALA A 188 -26.46 14.01 -5.09
C ALA A 188 -25.14 14.74 -4.64
#